data_1741ca5be51749d8968ef61bc89f186a
#
_entry.id   1741ca5be51749d8968ef61bc89f186a
#
_cell.length_a   1.000
_cell.length_b   1.000
_cell.length_c   1.000
_cell.angle_alpha   90.00
_cell.angle_beta   90.00
_cell.angle_gamma   90.00
#
_symmetry.space_group_name_H-M   'P 1'
#
loop_
_entity.id
_entity.type
_entity.pdbx_description
1 polymer ?
#
loop_
_entity_poly.entity_id
_entity_poly.type
_entity_poly.pdbx_seq_one_letter_code
_entity_poly.pdbx_strand_id
1 'polypeptide(L)'
;RLPRAIRDVYKRQVMSRAGLEGRAFVAMLSSFACAIPGVMATRTIPSAKDRIATMLGVPLATCSARLPVYVLLVGMLIPNTTQIGPFSGRGVAMFLLYLLGAVSAMAAAWVVKKITDRSGILLPFYMEMPPYRIPTLRSVGIAMWEPTKAFLHKAGTIIMLTTIVIWALTTFPMRSNAELTKAGIDPSNDVAVAAYTMDHSIAGSIGKAVEPVFEPLGFDWRIDVSLIGSLAAREVSVSTLGQMASATDPEDDVDVSHQLDHWTWTHGPNKGNKVFTPATIVALILFFAYALQCMSTVAIMKRETGGWKWPAVAFGYMFVLAWVMAFIGRLVTGLLM
;
A
#
# COMPACT_ATOMS: atom_id res chain seq x y z
N ARG A 1 -33.94 13.75 4.44
CA ARG A 1 -33.27 12.79 3.53
C ARG A 1 -33.39 13.33 2.12
N LEU A 2 -32.26 13.67 1.45
CA LEU A 2 -32.24 14.14 0.06
C LEU A 2 -32.91 13.09 -0.87
N PRO A 3 -33.78 13.50 -1.79
CA PRO A 3 -34.40 12.60 -2.77
C PRO A 3 -33.32 11.85 -3.55
N ARG A 4 -33.52 10.57 -3.86
CA ARG A 4 -32.56 9.71 -4.57
C ARG A 4 -32.09 10.30 -5.89
N ALA A 5 -32.96 10.95 -6.63
CA ALA A 5 -32.63 11.63 -7.88
C ALA A 5 -31.51 12.67 -7.70
N ILE A 6 -31.57 13.48 -6.64
CA ILE A 6 -30.58 14.50 -6.34
C ILE A 6 -29.22 13.83 -6.01
N ARG A 7 -29.22 12.77 -5.21
CA ARG A 7 -28.01 12.03 -4.84
C ARG A 7 -27.33 11.38 -6.05
N ASP A 8 -28.07 10.85 -6.99
CA ASP A 8 -27.52 10.24 -8.20
C ASP A 8 -27.01 11.30 -9.19
N VAL A 9 -27.62 12.48 -9.22
CA VAL A 9 -27.12 13.64 -9.98
C VAL A 9 -25.74 14.08 -9.45
N TYR A 10 -25.57 14.22 -8.13
CA TYR A 10 -24.27 14.59 -7.54
C TYR A 10 -23.18 13.56 -7.83
N LYS A 11 -23.48 12.26 -7.70
CA LYS A 11 -22.52 11.20 -8.06
C LYS A 11 -22.09 11.30 -9.51
N ARG A 12 -23.04 11.55 -10.41
CA ARG A 12 -22.75 11.73 -11.84
C ARG A 12 -21.91 12.98 -12.09
N GLN A 13 -22.21 14.09 -11.43
CA GLN A 13 -21.46 15.34 -11.61
C GLN A 13 -20.01 15.22 -11.15
N VAL A 14 -19.75 14.55 -10.02
CA VAL A 14 -18.37 14.32 -9.55
C VAL A 14 -17.61 13.40 -10.51
N MET A 15 -18.23 12.28 -10.94
CA MET A 15 -17.60 11.36 -11.88
C MET A 15 -17.43 11.95 -13.28
N SER A 16 -18.38 12.74 -13.77
CA SER A 16 -18.30 13.40 -15.09
C SER A 16 -17.20 14.45 -15.15
N ARG A 17 -16.93 15.15 -14.04
CA ARG A 17 -15.76 16.06 -13.96
C ARG A 17 -14.44 15.30 -14.08
N ALA A 18 -14.37 14.08 -13.55
CA ALA A 18 -13.24 13.16 -13.76
C ALA A 18 -13.31 12.45 -15.14
N GLY A 19 -14.31 12.77 -15.96
CA GLY A 19 -14.52 12.13 -17.26
C GLY A 19 -14.97 10.66 -17.18
N LEU A 20 -15.37 10.16 -16.02
CA LEU A 20 -15.72 8.77 -15.79
C LEU A 20 -17.23 8.57 -15.76
N GLU A 21 -17.66 7.34 -16.09
CA GLU A 21 -19.05 6.94 -15.95
C GLU A 21 -19.48 6.84 -14.46
N GLY A 22 -20.73 7.15 -14.13
CA GLY A 22 -21.24 7.13 -12.76
C GLY A 22 -21.09 5.77 -12.03
N ARG A 23 -20.98 4.67 -12.77
CA ARG A 23 -20.71 3.31 -12.22
C ARG A 23 -19.31 3.18 -11.65
N ALA A 24 -18.33 3.95 -12.14
CA ALA A 24 -16.98 3.99 -11.63
C ALA A 24 -16.93 4.41 -10.15
N PHE A 25 -17.92 5.20 -9.68
CA PHE A 25 -18.04 5.60 -8.29
C PHE A 25 -18.08 4.40 -7.33
N VAL A 26 -18.84 3.36 -7.68
CA VAL A 26 -18.97 2.16 -6.84
C VAL A 26 -17.65 1.41 -6.75
N ALA A 27 -16.93 1.30 -7.87
CA ALA A 27 -15.61 0.67 -7.92
C ALA A 27 -14.60 1.43 -7.07
N MET A 28 -14.56 2.75 -7.20
CA MET A 28 -13.67 3.61 -6.40
C MET A 28 -14.01 3.59 -4.91
N LEU A 29 -15.30 3.63 -4.56
CA LEU A 29 -15.73 3.56 -3.17
C LEU A 29 -15.35 2.22 -2.53
N SER A 30 -15.55 1.11 -3.26
CA SER A 30 -15.17 -0.23 -2.78
C SER A 30 -13.66 -0.36 -2.57
N SER A 31 -12.84 0.41 -3.30
CA SER A 31 -11.39 0.36 -3.20
C SER A 31 -10.82 0.88 -1.87
N PHE A 32 -11.58 1.71 -1.14
CA PHE A 32 -11.20 2.14 0.22
C PHE A 32 -11.19 0.98 1.22
N ALA A 33 -12.04 -0.02 1.03
CA ALA A 33 -11.94 -1.24 1.82
C ALA A 33 -10.81 -2.13 1.30
N CYS A 34 -10.84 -2.47 0.00
CA CYS A 34 -9.83 -3.28 -0.66
C CYS A 34 -9.84 -3.03 -2.17
N ALA A 35 -8.64 -2.97 -2.80
CA ALA A 35 -8.53 -2.78 -4.23
C ALA A 35 -9.12 -3.96 -5.04
N ILE A 36 -9.11 -5.18 -4.50
CA ILE A 36 -9.64 -6.38 -5.16
C ILE A 36 -11.12 -6.23 -5.53
N PRO A 37 -12.06 -5.99 -4.58
CA PRO A 37 -13.46 -5.78 -4.91
C PRO A 37 -13.66 -4.51 -5.75
N GLY A 38 -12.82 -3.48 -5.60
CA GLY A 38 -12.83 -2.30 -6.46
C GLY A 38 -12.56 -2.65 -7.93
N VAL A 39 -11.52 -3.42 -8.21
CA VAL A 39 -11.20 -3.92 -9.57
C VAL A 39 -12.32 -4.82 -10.09
N MET A 40 -12.86 -5.73 -9.27
CA MET A 40 -13.96 -6.60 -9.69
C MET A 40 -15.23 -5.82 -10.01
N ALA A 41 -15.54 -4.75 -9.27
CA ALA A 41 -16.70 -3.90 -9.51
C ALA A 41 -16.63 -3.17 -10.87
N THR A 42 -15.44 -3.02 -11.47
CA THR A 42 -15.31 -2.42 -12.81
C THR A 42 -15.98 -3.24 -13.90
N ARG A 43 -16.34 -4.51 -13.65
CA ARG A 43 -17.11 -5.36 -14.58
C ARG A 43 -18.45 -4.75 -14.95
N THR A 44 -19.04 -3.93 -14.08
CA THR A 44 -20.30 -3.26 -14.32
C THR A 44 -20.21 -2.09 -15.31
N ILE A 45 -18.99 -1.69 -15.70
CA ILE A 45 -18.73 -0.61 -16.64
C ILE A 45 -18.75 -1.16 -18.06
N PRO A 46 -19.69 -0.72 -18.94
CA PRO A 46 -19.83 -1.26 -20.28
C PRO A 46 -18.70 -0.84 -21.23
N SER A 47 -18.16 0.38 -21.07
CA SER A 47 -17.06 0.90 -21.88
C SER A 47 -15.74 0.25 -21.46
N ALA A 48 -15.09 -0.46 -22.39
CA ALA A 48 -13.78 -1.07 -22.14
C ALA A 48 -12.71 -0.03 -21.75
N LYS A 49 -12.75 1.15 -22.35
CA LYS A 49 -11.81 2.26 -22.07
C LYS A 49 -12.01 2.81 -20.66
N ASP A 50 -13.27 3.09 -20.27
CA ASP A 50 -13.62 3.58 -18.94
C ASP A 50 -13.35 2.52 -17.86
N ARG A 51 -13.56 1.26 -18.18
CA ARG A 51 -13.24 0.12 -17.33
C ARG A 51 -11.74 0.07 -17.02
N ILE A 52 -10.89 0.18 -18.05
CA ILE A 52 -9.43 0.18 -17.87
C ILE A 52 -8.98 1.42 -17.10
N ALA A 53 -9.49 2.61 -17.44
CA ALA A 53 -9.14 3.85 -16.73
C ALA A 53 -9.49 3.78 -15.25
N THR A 54 -10.70 3.28 -14.91
CA THR A 54 -11.12 3.07 -13.53
C THR A 54 -10.25 2.01 -12.85
N MET A 55 -9.96 0.90 -13.52
CA MET A 55 -9.15 -0.19 -12.98
C MET A 55 -7.73 0.22 -12.65
N LEU A 56 -7.13 1.13 -13.45
CA LEU A 56 -5.82 1.69 -13.19
C LEU A 56 -5.83 2.71 -12.05
N GLY A 57 -6.92 3.46 -11.85
CA GLY A 57 -7.06 4.43 -10.75
C GLY A 57 -7.35 3.79 -9.38
N VAL A 58 -8.13 2.69 -9.37
CA VAL A 58 -8.58 2.01 -8.14
C VAL A 58 -7.46 1.70 -7.13
N PRO A 59 -6.29 1.18 -7.50
CA PRO A 59 -5.25 0.83 -6.54
C PRO A 59 -4.57 2.02 -5.85
N LEU A 60 -4.74 3.24 -6.36
CA LEU A 60 -4.23 4.47 -5.72
C LEU A 60 -5.06 4.88 -4.51
N ALA A 61 -6.34 4.51 -4.47
CA ALA A 61 -7.17 4.77 -3.31
C ALA A 61 -6.58 4.10 -2.05
N THR A 62 -6.61 4.82 -0.94
CA THR A 62 -6.09 4.34 0.33
C THR A 62 -6.99 3.22 0.87
N CYS A 63 -6.52 1.99 0.84
CA CYS A 63 -7.25 0.83 1.37
C CYS A 63 -6.92 0.60 2.86
N SER A 64 -7.77 -0.19 3.54
CA SER A 64 -7.60 -0.49 4.97
C SER A 64 -6.26 -1.16 5.33
N ALA A 65 -5.66 -1.93 4.41
CA ALA A 65 -4.34 -2.55 4.61
C ALA A 65 -3.17 -1.54 4.71
N ARG A 66 -3.37 -0.28 4.32
CA ARG A 66 -2.38 0.80 4.52
C ARG A 66 -2.43 1.40 5.93
N LEU A 67 -3.52 1.23 6.64
CA LEU A 67 -3.71 1.83 7.96
C LEU A 67 -2.61 1.49 8.97
N PRO A 68 -2.20 0.22 9.16
CA PRO A 68 -1.16 -0.12 10.13
C PRO A 68 0.16 0.63 9.86
N VAL A 69 0.56 0.71 8.58
CA VAL A 69 1.77 1.44 8.15
C VAL A 69 1.65 2.93 8.45
N TYR A 70 0.49 3.54 8.12
CA TYR A 70 0.27 4.96 8.40
C TYR A 70 0.22 5.27 9.89
N VAL A 71 -0.42 4.40 10.69
CA VAL A 71 -0.47 4.58 12.16
C VAL A 71 0.94 4.55 12.75
N LEU A 72 1.78 3.60 12.32
CA LEU A 72 3.17 3.50 12.77
C LEU A 72 3.96 4.76 12.38
N LEU A 73 4.00 5.11 11.09
CA LEU A 73 4.83 6.19 10.58
C LEU A 73 4.34 7.59 11.01
N VAL A 74 3.03 7.83 11.02
CA VAL A 74 2.46 9.08 11.55
C VAL A 74 2.67 9.17 13.08
N GLY A 75 2.63 8.01 13.76
CA GLY A 75 2.95 7.90 15.18
C GLY A 75 4.37 8.35 15.51
N MET A 76 5.35 7.98 14.67
CA MET A 76 6.75 8.40 14.80
C MET A 76 6.95 9.88 14.44
N LEU A 77 6.21 10.39 13.43
CA LEU A 77 6.37 11.76 12.94
C LEU A 77 5.72 12.81 13.84
N ILE A 78 4.55 12.51 14.39
CA ILE A 78 3.71 13.48 15.15
C ILE A 78 3.54 13.01 16.59
N PRO A 79 4.06 13.76 17.59
CA PRO A 79 3.83 13.45 19.00
C PRO A 79 2.34 13.45 19.36
N ASN A 80 1.95 12.62 20.35
CA ASN A 80 0.57 12.52 20.81
C ASN A 80 0.00 13.84 21.35
N THR A 81 0.88 14.73 21.82
CA THR A 81 0.51 16.02 22.41
C THR A 81 0.15 17.08 21.37
N THR A 82 0.45 16.85 20.09
CA THR A 82 0.18 17.82 19.03
C THR A 82 -1.31 17.88 18.72
N GLN A 83 -1.93 19.04 19.00
CA GLN A 83 -3.34 19.32 18.69
C GLN A 83 -3.43 20.43 17.66
N ILE A 84 -4.29 20.26 16.66
CA ILE A 84 -4.63 21.25 15.64
C ILE A 84 -6.09 21.64 15.85
N GLY A 85 -6.32 22.68 16.67
CA GLY A 85 -7.64 23.05 17.12
C GLY A 85 -8.28 21.94 17.99
N PRO A 86 -9.54 21.54 17.71
CA PRO A 86 -10.22 20.47 18.47
C PRO A 86 -9.79 19.05 18.03
N PHE A 87 -8.92 18.91 17.02
CA PHE A 87 -8.53 17.63 16.45
C PHE A 87 -7.10 17.24 16.81
N SER A 88 -6.86 15.95 17.00
CA SER A 88 -5.51 15.41 17.14
C SER A 88 -4.73 15.61 15.83
N GLY A 89 -3.46 16.05 15.92
CA GLY A 89 -2.59 16.20 14.74
C GLY A 89 -2.44 14.91 13.94
N ARG A 90 -2.37 13.75 14.61
CA ARG A 90 -2.36 12.43 13.99
C ARG A 90 -3.64 12.14 13.18
N GLY A 91 -4.80 12.51 13.73
CA GLY A 91 -6.10 12.35 13.05
C GLY A 91 -6.21 13.20 11.79
N VAL A 92 -5.73 14.45 11.84
CA VAL A 92 -5.69 15.34 10.67
C VAL A 92 -4.75 14.78 9.59
N ALA A 93 -3.55 14.32 9.95
CA ALA A 93 -2.62 13.70 9.01
C ALA A 93 -3.22 12.46 8.34
N MET A 94 -3.88 11.58 9.09
CA MET A 94 -4.58 10.41 8.56
C MET A 94 -5.70 10.80 7.58
N PHE A 95 -6.50 11.80 7.91
CA PHE A 95 -7.55 12.32 7.04
C PHE A 95 -6.97 12.87 5.73
N LEU A 96 -5.88 13.63 5.79
CA LEU A 96 -5.20 14.17 4.62
C LEU A 96 -4.63 13.06 3.72
N LEU A 97 -4.08 11.98 4.29
CA LEU A 97 -3.60 10.82 3.52
C LEU A 97 -4.74 10.08 2.81
N TYR A 98 -5.91 9.95 3.44
CA TYR A 98 -7.09 9.39 2.79
C TYR A 98 -7.61 10.28 1.66
N LEU A 99 -7.65 11.58 1.89
CA LEU A 99 -8.05 12.56 0.88
C LEU A 99 -7.07 12.56 -0.30
N LEU A 100 -5.77 12.51 -0.02
CA LEU A 100 -4.72 12.39 -1.03
C LEU A 100 -4.91 11.14 -1.90
N GLY A 101 -5.19 9.99 -1.28
CA GLY A 101 -5.49 8.75 -2.00
C GLY A 101 -6.73 8.85 -2.89
N ALA A 102 -7.81 9.49 -2.40
CA ALA A 102 -9.03 9.69 -3.18
C ALA A 102 -8.79 10.59 -4.39
N VAL A 103 -8.14 11.73 -4.18
CA VAL A 103 -7.84 12.72 -5.24
C VAL A 103 -6.91 12.11 -6.28
N SER A 104 -5.86 11.41 -5.85
CA SER A 104 -4.91 10.77 -6.78
C SER A 104 -5.53 9.63 -7.59
N ALA A 105 -6.44 8.84 -7.00
CA ALA A 105 -7.18 7.81 -7.73
C ALA A 105 -8.05 8.42 -8.84
N MET A 106 -8.76 9.52 -8.54
CA MET A 106 -9.57 10.24 -9.52
C MET A 106 -8.70 10.91 -10.60
N ALA A 107 -7.59 11.55 -10.21
CA ALA A 107 -6.66 12.19 -11.13
C ALA A 107 -6.02 11.17 -12.08
N ALA A 108 -5.58 10.02 -11.59
CA ALA A 108 -5.01 8.96 -12.42
C ALA A 108 -6.04 8.41 -13.41
N ALA A 109 -7.25 8.13 -12.98
CA ALA A 109 -8.31 7.66 -13.87
C ALA A 109 -8.64 8.70 -14.96
N TRP A 110 -8.67 10.00 -14.60
CA TRP A 110 -8.85 11.10 -15.55
C TRP A 110 -7.70 11.18 -16.57
N VAL A 111 -6.45 11.11 -16.11
CA VAL A 111 -5.26 11.13 -16.98
C VAL A 111 -5.28 9.94 -17.95
N VAL A 112 -5.51 8.75 -17.43
CA VAL A 112 -5.57 7.52 -18.27
C VAL A 112 -6.69 7.64 -19.30
N LYS A 113 -7.86 8.13 -18.91
CA LYS A 113 -8.97 8.34 -19.84
C LYS A 113 -8.61 9.36 -20.92
N LYS A 114 -8.01 10.49 -20.56
CA LYS A 114 -7.60 11.54 -21.51
C LYS A 114 -6.58 11.02 -22.53
N ILE A 115 -5.70 10.09 -22.12
CA ILE A 115 -4.72 9.46 -23.01
C ILE A 115 -5.39 8.41 -23.91
N THR A 116 -6.34 7.62 -23.35
CA THR A 116 -6.94 6.48 -24.04
C THR A 116 -8.15 6.86 -24.89
N ASP A 117 -8.91 7.87 -24.47
CA ASP A 117 -10.13 8.30 -25.16
C ASP A 117 -10.11 9.78 -25.48
N ARG A 118 -9.76 10.08 -26.75
CA ARG A 118 -9.80 11.44 -27.31
C ARG A 118 -11.19 11.82 -27.83
N SER A 119 -12.12 10.88 -27.96
CA SER A 119 -13.43 11.12 -28.57
C SER A 119 -14.44 11.81 -27.65
N GLY A 120 -14.24 11.76 -26.33
CA GLY A 120 -15.04 12.51 -25.34
C GLY A 120 -16.53 12.13 -25.26
N ILE A 121 -16.98 11.11 -25.99
CA ILE A 121 -18.38 10.69 -26.00
C ILE A 121 -18.69 9.91 -24.72
N LEU A 122 -19.37 10.57 -23.80
CA LEU A 122 -19.97 9.90 -22.65
C LEU A 122 -21.22 9.17 -23.13
N LEU A 123 -21.22 7.84 -23.05
CA LEU A 123 -22.43 7.05 -23.30
C LEU A 123 -23.50 7.44 -22.30
N PRO A 124 -24.73 7.76 -22.76
CA PRO A 124 -25.81 8.08 -21.86
C PRO A 124 -26.14 6.84 -21.01
N PHE A 125 -26.15 7.03 -19.69
CA PHE A 125 -26.45 5.99 -18.75
C PHE A 125 -27.97 5.89 -18.55
N TYR A 126 -28.58 4.92 -19.20
CA TYR A 126 -29.97 4.52 -18.92
C TYR A 126 -29.95 3.36 -17.93
N MET A 127 -30.46 3.58 -16.75
CA MET A 127 -30.76 2.53 -15.78
C MET A 127 -32.26 2.52 -15.55
N GLU A 128 -32.92 1.46 -16.00
CA GLU A 128 -34.25 1.16 -15.56
C GLU A 128 -34.21 0.94 -14.05
N MET A 129 -34.97 1.71 -13.31
CA MET A 129 -35.08 1.53 -11.86
C MET A 129 -35.98 0.33 -11.58
N PRO A 130 -35.44 -0.81 -11.13
CA PRO A 130 -36.26 -1.92 -10.72
C PRO A 130 -37.15 -1.48 -9.54
N PRO A 131 -38.38 -2.04 -9.42
CA PRO A 131 -39.25 -1.74 -8.31
C PRO A 131 -38.55 -2.06 -6.99
N TYR A 132 -38.79 -1.21 -6.01
CA TYR A 132 -38.16 -1.36 -4.69
C TYR A 132 -38.74 -2.58 -3.99
N ARG A 133 -37.91 -3.57 -3.75
CA ARG A 133 -38.23 -4.74 -2.91
C ARG A 133 -37.40 -4.73 -1.66
N ILE A 134 -38.01 -5.02 -0.52
CA ILE A 134 -37.28 -5.23 0.74
C ILE A 134 -36.48 -6.54 0.59
N PRO A 135 -35.14 -6.52 0.68
CA PRO A 135 -34.35 -7.73 0.54
C PRO A 135 -34.65 -8.70 1.69
N THR A 136 -34.79 -9.98 1.40
CA THR A 136 -34.89 -11.01 2.44
C THR A 136 -33.54 -11.23 3.10
N LEU A 137 -33.51 -11.48 4.42
CA LEU A 137 -32.26 -11.73 5.15
C LEU A 137 -31.44 -12.87 4.54
N ARG A 138 -32.11 -13.90 4.02
CA ARG A 138 -31.48 -15.01 3.32
C ARG A 138 -30.75 -14.56 2.05
N SER A 139 -31.38 -13.75 1.22
CA SER A 139 -30.72 -13.24 -0.02
C SER A 139 -29.57 -12.32 0.28
N VAL A 140 -29.68 -11.49 1.34
CA VAL A 140 -28.57 -10.65 1.81
C VAL A 140 -27.41 -11.53 2.31
N GLY A 141 -27.72 -12.54 3.13
CA GLY A 141 -26.71 -13.46 3.67
C GLY A 141 -25.94 -14.21 2.55
N ILE A 142 -26.64 -14.72 1.55
CA ILE A 142 -26.02 -15.41 0.40
C ILE A 142 -25.20 -14.42 -0.43
N ALA A 143 -25.73 -13.23 -0.72
CA ALA A 143 -25.05 -12.21 -1.50
C ALA A 143 -23.79 -11.67 -0.82
N MET A 144 -23.71 -11.71 0.50
CA MET A 144 -22.50 -11.36 1.27
C MET A 144 -21.53 -12.54 1.39
N TRP A 145 -22.05 -13.75 1.63
CA TRP A 145 -21.22 -14.94 1.91
C TRP A 145 -20.45 -15.42 0.68
N GLU A 146 -21.09 -15.48 -0.48
CA GLU A 146 -20.46 -15.96 -1.72
C GLU A 146 -19.21 -15.17 -2.11
N PRO A 147 -19.25 -13.81 -2.21
CA PRO A 147 -18.04 -13.02 -2.47
C PRO A 147 -17.02 -13.10 -1.36
N THR A 148 -17.46 -13.15 -0.10
CA THR A 148 -16.56 -13.24 1.07
C THR A 148 -15.80 -14.56 1.08
N LYS A 149 -16.47 -15.69 0.86
CA LYS A 149 -15.86 -17.01 0.75
C LYS A 149 -14.86 -17.06 -0.42
N ALA A 150 -15.25 -16.55 -1.58
CA ALA A 150 -14.39 -16.51 -2.74
C ALA A 150 -13.15 -15.63 -2.51
N PHE A 151 -13.30 -14.50 -1.80
CA PHE A 151 -12.21 -13.62 -1.39
C PHE A 151 -11.28 -14.33 -0.40
N LEU A 152 -11.84 -14.90 0.68
CA LEU A 152 -11.05 -15.58 1.72
C LEU A 152 -10.22 -16.72 1.16
N HIS A 153 -10.82 -17.54 0.30
CA HIS A 153 -10.11 -18.67 -0.31
C HIS A 153 -8.98 -18.21 -1.24
N LYS A 154 -9.23 -17.19 -2.08
CA LYS A 154 -8.22 -16.71 -3.05
C LYS A 154 -7.16 -15.83 -2.42
N ALA A 155 -7.55 -14.83 -1.63
CA ALA A 155 -6.61 -13.93 -0.97
C ALA A 155 -5.81 -14.68 0.10
N GLY A 156 -6.45 -15.51 0.92
CA GLY A 156 -5.80 -16.30 1.96
C GLY A 156 -4.74 -17.24 1.40
N THR A 157 -5.03 -17.94 0.29
CA THR A 157 -4.04 -18.84 -0.35
C THR A 157 -2.83 -18.06 -0.87
N ILE A 158 -3.05 -16.92 -1.52
CA ILE A 158 -1.95 -16.10 -2.05
C ILE A 158 -1.12 -15.52 -0.90
N ILE A 159 -1.76 -14.98 0.12
CA ILE A 159 -1.08 -14.43 1.30
C ILE A 159 -0.26 -15.51 1.99
N MET A 160 -0.84 -16.68 2.24
CA MET A 160 -0.14 -17.79 2.88
C MET A 160 1.07 -18.25 2.07
N LEU A 161 0.91 -18.43 0.74
CA LEU A 161 2.02 -18.83 -0.12
C LEU A 161 3.15 -17.79 -0.14
N THR A 162 2.79 -16.51 -0.27
CA THR A 162 3.78 -15.43 -0.30
C THR A 162 4.46 -15.23 1.04
N THR A 163 3.76 -15.40 2.15
CA THR A 163 4.36 -15.34 3.50
C THR A 163 5.37 -16.48 3.70
N ILE A 164 5.07 -17.68 3.25
CA ILE A 164 6.02 -18.80 3.28
C ILE A 164 7.25 -18.51 2.41
N VAL A 165 7.07 -17.97 1.22
CA VAL A 165 8.19 -17.60 0.34
C VAL A 165 9.06 -16.52 0.98
N ILE A 166 8.46 -15.47 1.56
CA ILE A 166 9.22 -14.41 2.24
C ILE A 166 9.94 -14.97 3.47
N TRP A 167 9.27 -15.78 4.27
CA TRP A 167 9.91 -16.45 5.41
C TRP A 167 11.13 -17.26 4.95
N ALA A 168 10.99 -18.02 3.87
CA ALA A 168 12.12 -18.77 3.31
C ALA A 168 13.25 -17.84 2.86
N LEU A 169 12.94 -16.74 2.16
CA LEU A 169 13.93 -15.77 1.67
C LEU A 169 14.65 -15.04 2.82
N THR A 170 13.99 -14.81 3.94
CA THR A 170 14.58 -14.14 5.10
C THR A 170 15.35 -15.11 6.02
N THR A 171 15.03 -16.42 5.99
CA THR A 171 15.64 -17.42 6.85
C THR A 171 16.80 -18.16 6.16
N PHE A 172 16.72 -18.34 4.82
CA PHE A 172 17.78 -19.06 4.11
C PHE A 172 18.83 -18.11 3.52
N PRO A 173 20.14 -18.54 3.50
CA PRO A 173 20.68 -19.80 4.03
C PRO A 173 20.78 -19.78 5.57
N MET A 174 20.33 -20.87 6.21
CA MET A 174 20.55 -21.04 7.66
C MET A 174 22.04 -21.08 7.97
N ARG A 175 22.50 -20.27 8.92
CA ARG A 175 23.88 -20.21 9.35
C ARG A 175 24.16 -21.22 10.45
N SER A 176 25.30 -21.88 10.36
CA SER A 176 25.76 -22.82 11.39
C SER A 176 26.27 -22.05 12.63
N ASN A 177 26.09 -22.62 13.82
CA ASN A 177 26.62 -22.07 15.06
C ASN A 177 28.13 -21.79 14.99
N ALA A 178 28.88 -22.57 14.20
CA ALA A 178 30.30 -22.36 13.96
C ALA A 178 30.60 -21.07 13.15
N GLU A 179 29.72 -20.68 12.24
CA GLU A 179 29.84 -19.43 11.47
C GLU A 179 29.49 -18.22 12.33
N LEU A 180 28.47 -18.33 13.18
CA LEU A 180 28.06 -17.29 14.14
C LEU A 180 29.18 -16.99 15.14
N THR A 181 29.81 -18.01 15.71
CA THR A 181 30.93 -17.86 16.63
C THR A 181 32.15 -17.22 15.95
N LYS A 182 32.42 -17.56 14.67
CA LYS A 182 33.47 -16.91 13.88
C LYS A 182 33.20 -15.43 13.61
N ALA A 183 31.93 -15.07 13.49
CA ALA A 183 31.50 -13.68 13.33
C ALA A 183 31.46 -12.89 14.66
N GLY A 184 31.81 -13.53 15.78
CA GLY A 184 31.80 -12.89 17.11
C GLY A 184 30.41 -12.76 17.72
N ILE A 185 29.44 -13.54 17.22
CA ILE A 185 28.05 -13.53 17.70
C ILE A 185 27.84 -14.71 18.63
N ASP A 186 27.30 -14.42 19.82
CA ASP A 186 26.95 -15.45 20.78
C ASP A 186 25.72 -16.23 20.27
N PRO A 187 25.86 -17.57 20.03
CA PRO A 187 24.74 -18.41 19.58
C PRO A 187 23.58 -18.50 20.56
N SER A 188 23.77 -18.14 21.83
CA SER A 188 22.72 -18.11 22.84
C SER A 188 21.88 -16.84 22.81
N ASN A 189 22.30 -15.82 22.06
CA ASN A 189 21.56 -14.59 21.86
C ASN A 189 20.72 -14.71 20.58
N ASP A 190 19.49 -15.20 20.73
CA ASP A 190 18.54 -15.42 19.62
C ASP A 190 18.35 -14.19 18.75
N VAL A 191 18.46 -13.02 19.33
CA VAL A 191 18.27 -11.72 18.70
C VAL A 191 19.44 -11.36 17.78
N ALA A 192 20.68 -11.48 18.29
CA ALA A 192 21.87 -11.24 17.50
C ALA A 192 21.99 -12.25 16.35
N VAL A 193 21.57 -13.50 16.61
CA VAL A 193 21.51 -14.57 15.60
C VAL A 193 20.47 -14.23 14.52
N ALA A 194 19.28 -13.77 14.89
CA ALA A 194 18.24 -13.37 13.96
C ALA A 194 18.68 -12.19 13.09
N ALA A 195 19.26 -11.15 13.68
CA ALA A 195 19.78 -9.98 12.97
C ALA A 195 20.87 -10.35 11.96
N TYR A 196 21.82 -11.19 12.37
CA TYR A 196 22.90 -11.65 11.50
C TYR A 196 22.39 -12.54 10.37
N THR A 197 21.47 -13.46 10.67
CA THR A 197 20.86 -14.34 9.66
C THR A 197 20.11 -13.52 8.62
N MET A 198 19.40 -12.50 9.05
CA MET A 198 18.64 -11.62 8.16
C MET A 198 19.57 -10.76 7.28
N ASP A 199 20.65 -10.21 7.84
CA ASP A 199 21.65 -9.43 7.10
C ASP A 199 22.35 -10.25 6.00
N HIS A 200 22.50 -11.55 6.22
CA HIS A 200 23.17 -12.48 5.29
C HIS A 200 22.17 -13.40 4.55
N SER A 201 20.86 -13.15 4.67
CA SER A 201 19.83 -13.88 3.95
C SER A 201 19.77 -13.50 2.48
N ILE A 202 19.03 -14.29 1.70
CA ILE A 202 18.73 -13.96 0.29
C ILE A 202 17.98 -12.61 0.23
N ALA A 203 17.01 -12.38 1.13
CA ALA A 203 16.28 -11.13 1.20
C ALA A 203 17.20 -9.94 1.53
N GLY A 204 18.12 -10.11 2.50
CA GLY A 204 19.11 -9.09 2.83
C GLY A 204 20.05 -8.77 1.65
N SER A 205 20.48 -9.80 0.91
CA SER A 205 21.30 -9.62 -0.29
C SER A 205 20.55 -8.86 -1.39
N ILE A 206 19.28 -9.17 -1.60
CA ILE A 206 18.41 -8.44 -2.55
C ILE A 206 18.19 -7.00 -2.07
N GLY A 207 17.92 -6.79 -0.77
CA GLY A 207 17.76 -5.44 -0.19
C GLY A 207 18.98 -4.57 -0.47
N LYS A 208 20.18 -5.07 -0.17
CA LYS A 208 21.45 -4.38 -0.44
C LYS A 208 21.70 -4.13 -1.93
N ALA A 209 21.29 -5.04 -2.81
CA ALA A 209 21.40 -4.87 -4.27
C ALA A 209 20.47 -3.78 -4.81
N VAL A 210 19.33 -3.57 -4.18
CA VAL A 210 18.31 -2.59 -4.57
C VAL A 210 18.50 -1.25 -3.86
N GLU A 211 19.22 -1.22 -2.73
CA GLU A 211 19.51 -0.02 -1.92
C GLU A 211 19.97 1.20 -2.75
N PRO A 212 20.81 1.11 -3.78
CA PRO A 212 21.22 2.27 -4.57
C PRO A 212 20.06 2.99 -5.28
N VAL A 213 18.96 2.28 -5.55
CA VAL A 213 17.75 2.86 -6.18
C VAL A 213 16.94 3.65 -5.16
N PHE A 214 16.96 3.23 -3.89
CA PHE A 214 16.17 3.81 -2.81
C PHE A 214 16.97 4.71 -1.87
N GLU A 215 18.30 4.68 -1.92
CA GLU A 215 19.17 5.58 -1.18
C GLU A 215 18.81 7.07 -1.36
N PRO A 216 18.46 7.57 -2.58
CA PRO A 216 17.99 8.94 -2.77
C PRO A 216 16.71 9.27 -2.00
N LEU A 217 15.92 8.27 -1.60
CA LEU A 217 14.73 8.42 -0.77
C LEU A 217 15.07 8.38 0.74
N GLY A 218 16.30 8.00 1.10
CA GLY A 218 16.74 7.81 2.47
C GLY A 218 16.38 6.44 3.05
N PHE A 219 16.12 5.46 2.21
CA PHE A 219 15.79 4.10 2.64
C PHE A 219 17.07 3.27 2.76
N ASP A 220 17.20 2.59 3.88
CA ASP A 220 18.23 1.62 4.18
C ASP A 220 17.79 0.24 3.66
N TRP A 221 18.71 -0.68 3.40
CA TRP A 221 18.45 -2.05 2.97
C TRP A 221 17.37 -2.77 3.81
N ARG A 222 17.26 -2.46 5.11
CA ARG A 222 16.22 -3.02 6.00
C ARG A 222 14.82 -2.53 5.63
N ILE A 223 14.68 -1.26 5.30
CA ILE A 223 13.44 -0.70 4.75
C ILE A 223 13.14 -1.37 3.40
N ASP A 224 14.15 -1.58 2.55
CA ASP A 224 13.98 -2.20 1.24
C ASP A 224 13.53 -3.66 1.34
N VAL A 225 14.06 -4.44 2.29
CA VAL A 225 13.57 -5.79 2.61
C VAL A 225 12.09 -5.74 3.06
N SER A 226 11.74 -4.77 3.91
CA SER A 226 10.35 -4.55 4.33
C SER A 226 9.44 -4.18 3.15
N LEU A 227 9.93 -3.37 2.19
CA LEU A 227 9.20 -3.04 0.96
C LEU A 227 8.99 -4.26 0.08
N ILE A 228 9.99 -5.14 -0.06
CA ILE A 228 9.86 -6.42 -0.77
C ILE A 228 8.82 -7.30 -0.07
N GLY A 229 8.87 -7.39 1.26
CA GLY A 229 7.87 -8.10 2.07
C GLY A 229 6.46 -7.56 1.87
N SER A 230 6.32 -6.24 1.74
CA SER A 230 5.04 -5.57 1.51
C SER A 230 4.37 -5.90 0.17
N LEU A 231 5.11 -6.44 -0.81
CA LEU A 231 4.54 -6.92 -2.07
C LEU A 231 3.58 -8.09 -1.86
N ALA A 232 3.82 -8.92 -0.85
CA ALA A 232 2.90 -10.00 -0.50
C ALA A 232 1.60 -9.44 0.12
N ALA A 233 1.77 -8.72 1.22
CA ALA A 233 0.70 -8.03 1.92
C ALA A 233 1.30 -6.80 2.63
N ARG A 234 0.65 -5.67 2.54
CA ARG A 234 1.20 -4.38 3.03
C ARG A 234 1.46 -4.36 4.54
N GLU A 235 0.60 -5.04 5.31
CA GLU A 235 0.74 -5.21 6.75
C GLU A 235 2.00 -5.99 7.16
N VAL A 236 2.53 -6.83 6.27
CA VAL A 236 3.77 -7.59 6.50
C VAL A 236 4.96 -6.63 6.65
N SER A 237 4.93 -5.46 6.02
CA SER A 237 5.97 -4.45 6.19
C SER A 237 6.15 -4.04 7.66
N VAL A 238 5.06 -3.78 8.38
CA VAL A 238 5.10 -3.39 9.80
C VAL A 238 5.64 -4.53 10.65
N SER A 239 5.18 -5.76 10.38
CA SER A 239 5.68 -6.95 11.10
C SER A 239 7.17 -7.18 10.85
N THR A 240 7.63 -6.99 9.61
CA THR A 240 9.05 -7.15 9.25
C THR A 240 9.91 -6.08 9.91
N LEU A 241 9.48 -4.82 9.89
CA LEU A 241 10.18 -3.74 10.60
C LEU A 241 10.20 -3.99 12.11
N GLY A 242 9.08 -4.43 12.69
CA GLY A 242 9.00 -4.77 14.10
C GLY A 242 9.91 -5.93 14.50
N GLN A 243 9.97 -7.00 13.70
CA GLN A 243 10.88 -8.12 13.94
C GLN A 243 12.34 -7.70 13.85
N MET A 244 12.69 -6.85 12.88
CA MET A 244 14.04 -6.32 12.75
C MET A 244 14.39 -5.37 13.90
N ALA A 245 13.45 -4.57 14.37
CA ALA A 245 13.62 -3.66 15.49
C ALA A 245 13.86 -4.43 16.80
N SER A 246 13.01 -5.41 17.11
CA SER A 246 13.17 -6.29 18.28
C SER A 246 14.46 -7.11 18.23
N ALA A 247 14.94 -7.45 17.03
CA ALA A 247 16.23 -8.10 16.85
C ALA A 247 17.43 -7.20 17.15
N THR A 248 17.25 -5.88 17.12
CA THR A 248 18.35 -4.92 17.34
C THR A 248 18.42 -4.48 18.81
N ASP A 249 17.32 -4.45 19.53
CA ASP A 249 17.25 -4.03 20.93
C ASP A 249 16.18 -4.83 21.72
N PRO A 250 16.57 -5.97 22.36
CA PRO A 250 15.65 -6.88 23.02
C PRO A 250 15.22 -6.44 24.41
N GLU A 251 15.92 -5.44 25.02
CA GLU A 251 15.61 -5.02 26.41
C GLU A 251 14.48 -3.99 26.45
N ASP A 252 14.10 -3.42 25.31
CA ASP A 252 13.05 -2.41 25.23
C ASP A 252 11.73 -3.09 24.84
N ASP A 253 10.94 -3.50 25.85
CA ASP A 253 9.51 -3.88 25.69
C ASP A 253 8.63 -2.70 25.23
N VAL A 254 9.26 -1.59 24.84
CA VAL A 254 8.65 -0.35 24.42
C VAL A 254 8.32 -0.40 22.92
N ASP A 255 7.24 0.25 22.57
CA ASP A 255 6.65 0.45 21.25
C ASP A 255 7.68 0.40 20.08
N VAL A 256 7.42 -0.42 19.08
CA VAL A 256 8.23 -0.59 17.85
C VAL A 256 8.69 0.76 17.26
N SER A 257 7.87 1.81 17.42
CA SER A 257 8.18 3.16 16.98
C SER A 257 9.44 3.75 17.65
N HIS A 258 9.64 3.46 18.94
CA HIS A 258 10.79 3.94 19.70
C HIS A 258 12.08 3.22 19.28
N GLN A 259 12.01 1.93 19.09
CA GLN A 259 13.15 1.12 18.62
C GLN A 259 13.60 1.56 17.21
N LEU A 260 12.66 1.84 16.30
CA LEU A 260 12.95 2.31 14.95
C LEU A 260 13.61 3.70 14.94
N ASP A 261 13.30 4.58 15.90
CA ASP A 261 13.91 5.93 15.98
C ASP A 261 15.42 5.88 16.26
N HIS A 262 15.90 4.81 16.89
CA HIS A 262 17.32 4.62 17.18
C HIS A 262 18.13 3.95 16.05
N TRP A 263 17.48 3.55 14.95
CA TRP A 263 18.19 2.91 13.85
C TRP A 263 19.15 3.86 13.14
N THR A 264 20.38 3.35 12.96
CA THR A 264 21.45 4.02 12.21
C THR A 264 21.81 3.22 10.96
N TRP A 265 22.31 3.92 9.97
CA TRP A 265 22.82 3.31 8.75
C TRP A 265 24.03 2.40 9.07
N THR A 266 23.96 1.15 8.59
CA THR A 266 25.02 0.15 8.82
C THR A 266 26.06 0.17 7.72
N HIS A 267 25.69 0.56 6.51
CA HIS A 267 26.53 0.54 5.30
C HIS A 267 26.39 1.85 4.53
N GLY A 268 27.25 2.04 3.51
CA GLY A 268 27.19 3.17 2.58
C GLY A 268 27.75 4.50 3.10
N PRO A 269 27.58 5.59 2.31
CA PRO A 269 28.11 6.93 2.62
C PRO A 269 27.43 7.58 3.85
N ASN A 270 26.24 7.12 4.21
CA ASN A 270 25.45 7.65 5.33
C ASN A 270 25.68 6.88 6.65
N LYS A 271 26.66 5.97 6.72
CA LYS A 271 26.94 5.14 7.89
C LYS A 271 27.01 5.95 9.19
N GLY A 272 26.28 5.51 10.20
CA GLY A 272 26.19 6.15 11.52
C GLY A 272 25.12 7.24 11.65
N ASN A 273 24.51 7.70 10.54
CA ASN A 273 23.40 8.64 10.59
C ASN A 273 22.08 7.91 10.91
N LYS A 274 21.10 8.62 11.51
CA LYS A 274 19.78 8.07 11.75
C LYS A 274 19.07 7.72 10.43
N VAL A 275 18.43 6.54 10.38
CA VAL A 275 17.64 6.09 9.22
C VAL A 275 16.29 6.79 9.19
N PHE A 276 15.55 6.75 10.30
CA PHE A 276 14.21 7.36 10.41
C PHE A 276 14.30 8.84 10.77
N THR A 277 14.73 9.66 9.80
CA THR A 277 14.57 11.12 9.90
C THR A 277 13.15 11.53 9.51
N PRO A 278 12.63 12.69 9.95
CA PRO A 278 11.32 13.18 9.51
C PRO A 278 11.18 13.19 7.98
N ALA A 279 12.24 13.54 7.26
CA ALA A 279 12.26 13.52 5.79
C ALA A 279 12.12 12.09 5.22
N THR A 280 12.79 11.11 5.83
CA THR A 280 12.67 9.69 5.43
C THR A 280 11.29 9.14 5.76
N ILE A 281 10.72 9.49 6.91
CA ILE A 281 9.36 9.06 7.31
C ILE A 281 8.32 9.59 6.32
N VAL A 282 8.38 10.87 5.95
CA VAL A 282 7.48 11.47 4.96
C VAL A 282 7.65 10.79 3.59
N ALA A 283 8.89 10.55 3.16
CA ALA A 283 9.16 9.82 1.92
C ALA A 283 8.54 8.42 1.93
N LEU A 284 8.67 7.70 3.05
CA LEU A 284 8.13 6.35 3.20
C LEU A 284 6.60 6.35 3.21
N ILE A 285 5.95 7.30 3.89
CA ILE A 285 4.50 7.49 3.86
C ILE A 285 4.01 7.72 2.43
N LEU A 286 4.66 8.62 1.68
CA LEU A 286 4.29 8.91 0.30
C LEU A 286 4.55 7.72 -0.62
N PHE A 287 5.64 6.98 -0.42
CA PHE A 287 5.91 5.75 -1.16
C PHE A 287 4.79 4.72 -0.94
N PHE A 288 4.42 4.44 0.30
CA PHE A 288 3.30 3.54 0.62
C PHE A 288 1.94 4.06 0.11
N ALA A 289 1.77 5.39 0.01
CA ALA A 289 0.55 5.98 -0.52
C ALA A 289 0.35 5.71 -2.01
N TYR A 290 1.42 5.65 -2.79
CA TYR A 290 1.35 5.57 -4.26
C TYR A 290 1.77 4.21 -4.82
N ALA A 291 2.64 3.45 -4.16
CA ALA A 291 3.13 2.18 -4.68
C ALA A 291 2.04 1.08 -4.74
N LEU A 292 2.09 0.28 -5.80
CA LEU A 292 1.25 -0.93 -5.93
C LEU A 292 1.94 -2.11 -5.25
N GLN A 293 1.75 -2.25 -3.95
CA GLN A 293 2.39 -3.26 -3.12
C GLN A 293 1.41 -4.39 -2.73
N CYS A 294 0.65 -4.89 -3.69
CA CYS A 294 -0.30 -5.97 -3.45
C CYS A 294 -0.37 -6.90 -4.67
N MET A 295 0.32 -8.03 -4.59
CA MET A 295 0.33 -9.02 -5.67
C MET A 295 -1.05 -9.61 -5.95
N SER A 296 -1.92 -9.68 -4.94
CA SER A 296 -3.32 -10.09 -5.13
C SER A 296 -4.08 -9.15 -6.06
N THR A 297 -3.83 -7.83 -5.97
CA THR A 297 -4.43 -6.85 -6.90
C THR A 297 -3.91 -7.05 -8.32
N VAL A 298 -2.61 -7.28 -8.49
CA VAL A 298 -1.99 -7.58 -9.80
C VAL A 298 -2.60 -8.83 -10.42
N ALA A 299 -2.76 -9.90 -9.63
CA ALA A 299 -3.35 -11.16 -10.09
C ALA A 299 -4.82 -11.00 -10.53
N ILE A 300 -5.62 -10.23 -9.78
CA ILE A 300 -7.00 -9.94 -10.18
C ILE A 300 -7.04 -9.06 -11.44
N MET A 301 -6.21 -8.03 -11.54
CA MET A 301 -6.11 -7.20 -12.75
C MET A 301 -5.75 -8.04 -13.97
N LYS A 302 -4.79 -8.97 -13.86
CA LYS A 302 -4.46 -9.92 -14.94
C LYS A 302 -5.67 -10.72 -15.39
N ARG A 303 -6.45 -11.22 -14.44
CA ARG A 303 -7.66 -12.00 -14.72
C ARG A 303 -8.74 -11.16 -15.40
N GLU A 304 -8.95 -9.92 -14.94
CA GLU A 304 -9.98 -9.02 -15.46
C GLU A 304 -9.63 -8.45 -16.84
N THR A 305 -8.35 -8.31 -17.15
CA THR A 305 -7.86 -7.77 -18.43
C THR A 305 -7.46 -8.85 -19.45
N GLY A 306 -7.45 -10.12 -19.03
CA GLY A 306 -7.06 -11.25 -19.89
C GLY A 306 -5.57 -11.28 -20.28
N GLY A 307 -4.70 -10.47 -19.63
CA GLY A 307 -3.28 -10.41 -19.96
C GLY A 307 -2.42 -9.69 -18.96
N TRP A 308 -1.10 -9.70 -19.16
CA TRP A 308 -0.12 -9.05 -18.30
C TRP A 308 0.11 -7.56 -18.60
N LYS A 309 -0.32 -7.09 -19.79
CA LYS A 309 -0.07 -5.72 -20.24
C LYS A 309 -0.53 -4.66 -19.24
N TRP A 310 -1.78 -4.71 -18.84
CA TRP A 310 -2.36 -3.69 -17.94
C TRP A 310 -1.87 -3.80 -16.50
N PRO A 311 -1.72 -5.00 -15.91
CA PRO A 311 -1.06 -5.15 -14.61
C PRO A 311 0.37 -4.61 -14.59
N ALA A 312 1.17 -4.87 -15.64
CA ALA A 312 2.53 -4.37 -15.75
C ALA A 312 2.56 -2.83 -15.88
N VAL A 313 1.67 -2.25 -16.69
CA VAL A 313 1.50 -0.80 -16.78
C VAL A 313 1.11 -0.20 -15.43
N ALA A 314 0.15 -0.82 -14.71
CA ALA A 314 -0.26 -0.38 -13.39
C ALA A 314 0.90 -0.38 -12.41
N PHE A 315 1.64 -1.47 -12.35
CA PHE A 315 2.80 -1.62 -11.47
C PHE A 315 3.88 -0.59 -11.79
N GLY A 316 4.23 -0.44 -13.08
CA GLY A 316 5.28 0.47 -13.54
C GLY A 316 4.96 1.93 -13.25
N TYR A 317 3.77 2.44 -13.65
CA TYR A 317 3.44 3.84 -13.43
C TYR A 317 3.28 4.18 -11.93
N MET A 318 2.71 3.27 -11.15
CA MET A 318 2.56 3.48 -9.71
C MET A 318 3.90 3.45 -8.98
N PHE A 319 4.85 2.60 -9.42
CA PHE A 319 6.19 2.58 -8.88
C PHE A 319 6.92 3.91 -9.16
N VAL A 320 6.90 4.37 -10.41
CA VAL A 320 7.52 5.65 -10.79
C VAL A 320 6.87 6.82 -10.03
N LEU A 321 5.55 6.83 -9.95
CA LEU A 321 4.81 7.87 -9.20
C LEU A 321 5.19 7.85 -7.72
N ALA A 322 5.25 6.67 -7.10
CA ALA A 322 5.62 6.51 -5.71
C ALA A 322 7.05 7.00 -5.44
N TRP A 323 7.99 6.64 -6.32
CA TRP A 323 9.38 7.05 -6.20
C TRP A 323 9.53 8.58 -6.32
N VAL A 324 8.90 9.18 -7.35
CA VAL A 324 8.95 10.64 -7.57
C VAL A 324 8.31 11.40 -6.41
N MET A 325 7.12 10.97 -5.95
CA MET A 325 6.42 11.63 -4.85
C MET A 325 7.17 11.49 -3.52
N ALA A 326 7.78 10.35 -3.26
CA ALA A 326 8.62 10.13 -2.10
C ALA A 326 9.88 11.01 -2.14
N PHE A 327 10.53 11.12 -3.29
CA PHE A 327 11.69 11.98 -3.50
C PHE A 327 11.35 13.46 -3.29
N ILE A 328 10.25 13.94 -3.88
CA ILE A 328 9.76 15.31 -3.67
C ILE A 328 9.44 15.55 -2.19
N GLY A 329 8.74 14.61 -1.54
CA GLY A 329 8.41 14.71 -0.13
C GLY A 329 9.65 14.81 0.77
N ARG A 330 10.69 14.00 0.48
CA ARG A 330 11.97 14.08 1.19
C ARG A 330 12.65 15.44 1.01
N LEU A 331 12.71 15.92 -0.25
CA LEU A 331 13.33 17.21 -0.55
C LEU A 331 12.61 18.37 0.16
N VAL A 332 11.28 18.42 0.04
CA VAL A 332 10.47 19.47 0.68
C VAL A 332 10.64 19.46 2.20
N THR A 333 10.58 18.28 2.81
CA THR A 333 10.74 18.16 4.26
C THR A 333 12.16 18.48 4.70
N GLY A 334 13.18 18.07 3.92
CA GLY A 334 14.58 18.41 4.20
C GLY A 334 14.93 19.89 4.03
N LEU A 335 14.16 20.63 3.22
CA LEU A 335 14.32 22.10 3.06
C LEU A 335 13.58 22.91 4.14
N LEU A 336 12.56 22.31 4.76
CA LEU A 336 11.74 22.98 5.79
C LEU A 336 12.27 22.77 7.21
N MET A 337 13.14 21.80 7.42
CA MET A 337 13.80 21.48 8.70
C MET A 337 15.29 21.77 8.63
#